data_d22431bc4505681159b7fbb5932cf3c5
#
_entry.id   d22431bc4505681159b7fbb5932cf3c5
#
_cell.length_a   1.000
_cell.length_b   1.000
_cell.length_c   1.000
_cell.angle_alpha   90.00
_cell.angle_beta   90.00
_cell.angle_gamma   90.00
#
_symmetry.space_group_name_H-M   'P 1'
#
loop_
_entity.id
_entity.type
_entity.pdbx_description
1 polymer ?
#
loop_
_entity_poly.entity_id
_entity_poly.type
_entity_poly.pdbx_seq_one_letter_code
_entity_poly.pdbx_strand_id
1 'polypeptide(L)'
;NATGWRDGSRAVRGLLKAEGIWVKGAHIIDGSGLSYRNRLTARTLTETLTLIATDPELRSIRNALPTAGQSGTMRNRFLQSPASCARGQVVAKTGSLPPTVSTLAGFTTSPNAPSRAFAVLVNDRPAAQAWSATSAAIDAVAAAAHGCSR
;
A
#
# COMPACT_ATOMS: atom_id res chain seq x y z
N ASN A 1 -1.96 0.72 28.66
CA ASN A 1 -2.97 0.22 27.73
C ASN A 1 -3.54 1.39 26.92
N ALA A 2 -3.56 1.27 25.59
CA ALA A 2 -4.17 2.26 24.73
C ALA A 2 -5.70 2.22 24.91
N THR A 3 -6.31 3.35 25.29
CA THR A 3 -7.74 3.41 25.60
C THR A 3 -8.56 4.21 24.58
N GLY A 4 -7.91 4.73 23.52
CA GLY A 4 -8.58 5.51 22.48
C GLY A 4 -7.73 5.73 21.23
N TRP A 5 -8.33 6.37 20.23
CA TRP A 5 -7.70 6.66 18.93
C TRP A 5 -6.34 7.38 19.03
N ARG A 6 -6.21 8.32 19.97
CA ARG A 6 -4.98 9.08 20.21
C ARG A 6 -3.86 8.19 20.73
N ASP A 7 -4.20 7.25 21.61
CA ASP A 7 -3.23 6.34 22.20
C ASP A 7 -2.76 5.31 21.17
N GLY A 8 -3.68 4.78 20.35
CA GLY A 8 -3.36 3.94 19.22
C GLY A 8 -2.42 4.62 18.23
N SER A 9 -2.74 5.85 17.81
CA SER A 9 -1.89 6.65 16.91
C SER A 9 -0.52 6.95 17.52
N ARG A 10 -0.44 7.18 18.84
CA ARG A 10 0.81 7.40 19.55
C ARG A 10 1.66 6.14 19.59
N ALA A 11 1.04 4.98 19.82
CA ALA A 11 1.73 3.69 19.83
C ALA A 11 2.33 3.37 18.46
N VAL A 12 1.56 3.50 17.37
CA VAL A 12 2.05 3.31 15.99
C VAL A 12 3.19 4.26 15.67
N ARG A 13 3.05 5.55 16.01
CA ARG A 13 4.13 6.54 15.83
C ARG A 13 5.37 6.17 16.62
N GLY A 14 5.21 5.69 17.86
CA GLY A 14 6.32 5.24 18.71
C GLY A 14 7.09 4.10 18.07
N LEU A 15 6.39 3.10 17.57
CA LEU A 15 6.98 1.96 16.86
C LEU A 15 7.76 2.43 15.62
N LEU A 16 7.12 3.20 14.73
CA LEU A 16 7.78 3.68 13.51
C LEU A 16 9.02 4.54 13.79
N LYS A 17 9.04 5.25 14.92
CA LYS A 17 10.23 5.98 15.38
C LYS A 17 11.32 5.07 15.88
N ALA A 18 10.97 4.05 16.66
CA ALA A 18 11.93 3.07 17.18
C ALA A 18 12.61 2.30 16.06
N GLU A 19 11.87 2.01 14.99
CA GLU A 19 12.37 1.35 13.77
C GLU A 19 13.08 2.31 12.80
N GLY A 20 13.21 3.61 13.13
CA GLY A 20 13.84 4.61 12.24
C GLY A 20 13.03 4.96 10.98
N ILE A 21 11.78 4.51 10.88
CA ILE A 21 10.91 4.68 9.70
C ILE A 21 10.19 6.04 9.71
N TRP A 22 10.04 6.65 10.89
CA TRP A 22 9.27 7.90 11.02
C TRP A 22 9.97 9.08 10.34
N VAL A 23 9.27 9.73 9.40
CA VAL A 23 9.79 10.94 8.73
C VAL A 23 9.18 12.22 9.31
N LYS A 24 9.96 13.31 9.26
CA LYS A 24 9.49 14.65 9.67
C LYS A 24 8.30 15.07 8.82
N GLY A 25 7.25 15.57 9.46
CA GLY A 25 6.02 15.99 8.78
C GLY A 25 4.97 14.88 8.63
N ALA A 26 5.29 13.61 8.97
CA ALA A 26 4.28 12.57 9.02
C ALA A 26 3.31 12.79 10.19
N HIS A 27 2.03 12.50 9.93
CA HIS A 27 0.96 12.55 10.93
C HIS A 27 0.07 11.32 10.82
N ILE A 28 -0.18 10.65 11.94
CA ILE A 28 -1.17 9.60 12.08
C ILE A 28 -2.20 10.10 13.11
N ILE A 29 -3.39 10.44 12.62
CA ILE A 29 -4.50 10.93 13.45
C ILE A 29 -5.31 9.76 14.00
N ASP A 30 -5.49 8.73 13.16
CA ASP A 30 -6.18 7.50 13.53
C ASP A 30 -5.46 6.27 12.94
N GLY A 31 -5.70 5.10 13.53
CA GLY A 31 -5.18 3.82 13.02
C GLY A 31 -6.05 3.21 11.93
N SER A 32 -7.24 3.76 11.66
CA SER A 32 -8.16 3.24 10.65
C SER A 32 -7.85 3.71 9.23
N GLY A 33 -7.10 4.82 9.10
CA GLY A 33 -6.81 5.46 7.82
C GLY A 33 -7.96 6.30 7.25
N LEU A 34 -9.03 6.53 8.01
CA LEU A 34 -10.22 7.27 7.54
C LEU A 34 -10.08 8.78 7.67
N SER A 35 -9.11 9.27 8.43
CA SER A 35 -8.89 10.71 8.56
C SER A 35 -8.16 11.28 7.35
N TYR A 36 -8.78 12.26 6.68
CA TYR A 36 -8.11 13.08 5.64
C TYR A 36 -6.93 13.91 6.17
N ARG A 37 -6.72 13.92 7.48
CA ARG A 37 -5.59 14.61 8.12
C ARG A 37 -4.37 13.69 8.31
N ASN A 38 -4.48 12.41 8.02
CA ASN A 38 -3.32 11.52 7.95
C ASN A 38 -2.34 12.01 6.88
N ARG A 39 -1.06 11.99 7.18
CA ARG A 39 0.03 12.35 6.27
C ARG A 39 1.13 11.33 6.41
N LEU A 40 1.29 10.50 5.39
CA LEU A 40 2.38 9.53 5.28
C LEU A 40 3.02 9.65 3.91
N THR A 41 4.29 9.31 3.81
CA THR A 41 4.99 9.27 2.53
C THR A 41 5.00 7.85 1.97
N ALA A 42 5.17 7.72 0.66
CA ALA A 42 5.38 6.41 0.03
C ALA A 42 6.61 5.71 0.63
N ARG A 43 7.66 6.48 0.99
CA ARG A 43 8.85 5.97 1.68
C ARG A 43 8.49 5.34 3.02
N THR A 44 7.72 5.99 3.87
CA THR A 44 7.26 5.41 5.15
C THR A 44 6.56 4.07 4.93
N LEU A 45 5.70 3.98 3.91
CA LEU A 45 4.99 2.73 3.62
C LEU A 45 5.92 1.64 3.09
N THR A 46 6.87 1.97 2.20
CA THR A 46 7.82 0.97 1.68
C THR A 46 8.80 0.49 2.75
N GLU A 47 9.26 1.36 3.66
CA GLU A 47 10.10 0.98 4.79
C GLU A 47 9.33 0.09 5.78
N THR A 48 8.05 0.41 6.07
CA THR A 48 7.17 -0.47 6.88
C THR A 48 6.97 -1.83 6.23
N LEU A 49 6.76 -1.87 4.91
CA LEU A 49 6.66 -3.13 4.17
C LEU A 49 7.97 -3.92 4.20
N THR A 50 9.11 -3.25 4.13
CA THR A 50 10.43 -3.91 4.26
C THR A 50 10.58 -4.53 5.64
N LEU A 51 10.19 -3.84 6.72
CA LEU A 51 10.14 -4.41 8.06
C LEU A 51 9.25 -5.67 8.10
N ILE A 52 8.03 -5.59 7.54
CA ILE A 52 7.11 -6.73 7.45
C ILE A 52 7.74 -7.91 6.69
N ALA A 53 8.57 -7.65 5.68
CA ALA A 53 9.21 -8.68 4.90
C ALA A 53 10.39 -9.35 5.61
N THR A 54 11.09 -8.63 6.47
CA THR A 54 12.31 -9.07 7.16
C THR A 54 12.07 -9.62 8.56
N ASP A 55 11.00 -9.18 9.24
CA ASP A 55 10.65 -9.65 10.57
C ASP A 55 9.74 -10.89 10.50
N PRO A 56 10.19 -12.06 11.04
CA PRO A 56 9.38 -13.27 11.07
C PRO A 56 8.06 -13.15 11.84
N GLU A 57 8.01 -12.29 12.88
CA GLU A 57 6.79 -12.07 13.69
C GLU A 57 5.70 -11.36 12.89
N LEU A 58 6.07 -10.57 11.87
CA LEU A 58 5.16 -9.84 11.00
C LEU A 58 4.76 -10.61 9.74
N ARG A 59 5.24 -11.84 9.56
CA ARG A 59 4.95 -12.67 8.36
C ARG A 59 3.46 -12.86 8.10
N SER A 60 2.66 -12.96 9.14
CA SER A 60 1.20 -13.11 9.03
C SER A 60 0.55 -11.92 8.29
N ILE A 61 1.06 -10.70 8.47
CA ILE A 61 0.57 -9.50 7.78
C ILE A 61 0.79 -9.64 6.27
N ARG A 62 2.00 -10.03 5.86
CA ARG A 62 2.33 -10.24 4.45
C ARG A 62 1.44 -11.32 3.81
N ASN A 63 1.25 -12.43 4.50
CA ASN A 63 0.45 -13.56 4.01
C ASN A 63 -1.04 -13.25 3.90
N ALA A 64 -1.53 -12.27 4.68
CA ALA A 64 -2.92 -11.81 4.65
C ALA A 64 -3.22 -10.80 3.52
N LEU A 65 -2.20 -10.31 2.79
CA LEU A 65 -2.42 -9.35 1.71
C LEU A 65 -3.16 -9.97 0.53
N PRO A 66 -4.16 -9.29 -0.03
CA PRO A 66 -4.85 -9.72 -1.24
C PRO A 66 -3.91 -9.86 -2.44
N THR A 67 -4.18 -10.84 -3.29
CA THR A 67 -3.42 -11.12 -4.51
C THR A 67 -4.10 -10.53 -5.74
N ALA A 68 -3.33 -9.88 -6.60
CA ALA A 68 -3.78 -9.24 -7.83
C ALA A 68 -4.52 -10.23 -8.76
N GLY A 69 -5.75 -9.87 -9.14
CA GLY A 69 -6.62 -10.66 -10.01
C GLY A 69 -7.16 -11.95 -9.37
N GLN A 70 -7.01 -12.16 -8.03
CA GLN A 70 -7.38 -13.42 -7.39
C GLN A 70 -8.22 -13.24 -6.14
N SER A 71 -7.85 -12.35 -5.20
CA SER A 71 -8.49 -12.30 -3.89
C SER A 71 -8.78 -10.91 -3.37
N GLY A 72 -9.70 -10.83 -2.40
CA GLY A 72 -10.04 -9.62 -1.65
C GLY A 72 -10.31 -8.41 -2.54
N THR A 73 -9.83 -7.24 -2.12
CA THR A 73 -9.99 -5.98 -2.86
C THR A 73 -9.19 -5.94 -4.17
N MET A 74 -8.33 -6.92 -4.41
CA MET A 74 -7.51 -7.04 -5.62
C MET A 74 -8.10 -7.99 -6.67
N ARG A 75 -9.23 -8.67 -6.39
CA ARG A 75 -9.83 -9.68 -7.28
C ARG A 75 -10.09 -9.17 -8.69
N ASN A 76 -10.58 -7.94 -8.81
CA ASN A 76 -10.94 -7.30 -10.07
C ASN A 76 -9.89 -6.28 -10.54
N ARG A 77 -8.65 -6.42 -10.09
CA ARG A 77 -7.51 -5.56 -10.43
C ARG A 77 -6.50 -6.35 -11.27
N PHE A 78 -5.66 -5.70 -12.03
CA PHE A 78 -4.65 -6.32 -12.88
C PHE A 78 -5.22 -7.28 -13.95
N LEU A 79 -6.39 -6.98 -14.47
CA LEU A 79 -7.05 -7.85 -15.47
C LEU A 79 -6.74 -7.44 -16.92
N GLN A 80 -6.28 -6.20 -17.13
CA GLN A 80 -6.07 -5.63 -18.47
C GLN A 80 -4.62 -5.14 -18.64
N SER A 81 -4.15 -5.10 -19.90
CA SER A 81 -2.85 -4.54 -20.24
C SER A 81 -2.78 -3.05 -19.85
N PRO A 82 -1.60 -2.55 -19.41
CA PRO A 82 -0.32 -3.28 -19.26
C PRO A 82 -0.19 -4.03 -17.93
N ALA A 83 -1.14 -3.95 -17.01
CA ALA A 83 -1.00 -4.50 -15.67
C ALA A 83 -1.21 -6.02 -15.59
N SER A 84 -1.86 -6.63 -16.57
CA SER A 84 -2.23 -8.05 -16.56
C SER A 84 -1.03 -9.02 -16.48
N CYS A 85 0.16 -8.61 -16.90
CA CYS A 85 1.39 -9.39 -16.75
C CYS A 85 1.77 -9.64 -15.29
N ALA A 86 1.37 -8.76 -14.36
CA ALA A 86 1.62 -8.88 -12.93
C ALA A 86 0.47 -9.55 -12.16
N ARG A 87 -0.54 -10.07 -12.87
CA ARG A 87 -1.63 -10.84 -12.26
C ARG A 87 -1.08 -12.05 -11.51
N GLY A 88 -1.49 -12.22 -10.25
CA GLY A 88 -0.96 -13.28 -9.38
C GLY A 88 0.44 -13.01 -8.84
N GLN A 89 1.12 -11.95 -9.32
CA GLN A 89 2.51 -11.61 -8.95
C GLN A 89 2.61 -10.34 -8.08
N VAL A 90 1.49 -9.78 -7.66
CA VAL A 90 1.41 -8.65 -6.74
C VAL A 90 0.52 -9.02 -5.58
N VAL A 91 1.01 -8.86 -4.35
CA VAL A 91 0.23 -8.96 -3.13
C VAL A 91 0.20 -7.59 -2.45
N ALA A 92 -0.99 -6.99 -2.28
CA ALA A 92 -1.08 -5.60 -1.86
C ALA A 92 -2.40 -5.25 -1.17
N LYS A 93 -2.36 -4.17 -0.38
CA LYS A 93 -3.55 -3.55 0.21
C LYS A 93 -3.90 -2.27 -0.52
N THR A 94 -5.15 -2.18 -0.92
CA THR A 94 -5.75 -0.95 -1.47
C THR A 94 -6.12 0.01 -0.35
N GLY A 95 -6.05 1.31 -0.64
CA GLY A 95 -6.65 2.36 0.17
C GLY A 95 -7.50 3.27 -0.72
N SER A 96 -8.69 3.62 -0.27
CA SER A 96 -9.56 4.54 -0.98
C SER A 96 -10.27 5.44 0.02
N LEU A 97 -10.18 6.74 -0.20
CA LEU A 97 -10.86 7.75 0.60
C LEU A 97 -11.51 8.75 -0.37
N PRO A 98 -12.80 8.52 -0.72
CA PRO A 98 -13.49 9.37 -1.69
C PRO A 98 -13.61 10.82 -1.21
N PRO A 99 -13.56 11.82 -2.13
CA PRO A 99 -13.44 11.64 -3.58
C PRO A 99 -12.01 11.61 -4.10
N THR A 100 -10.98 11.86 -3.29
CA THR A 100 -9.69 12.34 -3.77
C THR A 100 -8.51 11.38 -3.59
N VAL A 101 -8.59 10.39 -2.68
CA VAL A 101 -7.43 9.54 -2.34
C VAL A 101 -7.60 8.12 -2.87
N SER A 102 -6.60 7.63 -3.60
CA SER A 102 -6.49 6.24 -4.02
C SER A 102 -5.05 5.76 -3.85
N THR A 103 -4.86 4.60 -3.23
CA THR A 103 -3.53 4.09 -2.92
C THR A 103 -3.43 2.58 -3.14
N LEU A 104 -2.20 2.11 -3.34
CA LEU A 104 -1.86 0.70 -3.35
C LEU A 104 -0.45 0.53 -2.76
N ALA A 105 -0.31 -0.34 -1.77
CA ALA A 105 0.99 -0.65 -1.18
C ALA A 105 1.12 -2.15 -0.91
N GLY A 106 2.28 -2.73 -1.17
CA GLY A 106 2.50 -4.16 -1.03
C GLY A 106 3.81 -4.63 -1.64
N PHE A 107 3.79 -5.84 -2.16
CA PHE A 107 4.97 -6.51 -2.70
C PHE A 107 4.72 -7.00 -4.12
N THR A 108 5.76 -6.92 -4.94
CA THR A 108 5.85 -7.77 -6.13
C THR A 108 6.44 -9.12 -5.73
N THR A 109 5.98 -10.19 -6.35
CA THR A 109 6.51 -11.54 -6.16
C THR A 109 6.95 -12.09 -7.51
N SER A 110 8.06 -12.80 -7.55
CA SER A 110 8.52 -13.47 -8.77
C SER A 110 9.32 -14.70 -8.38
N PRO A 111 9.17 -15.82 -9.07
CA PRO A 111 10.01 -17.00 -8.85
C PRO A 111 11.49 -16.74 -9.14
N ASN A 112 11.76 -15.79 -10.05
CA ASN A 112 13.10 -15.56 -10.61
C ASN A 112 13.73 -14.23 -10.19
N ALA A 113 13.10 -13.47 -9.30
CA ALA A 113 13.62 -12.18 -8.84
C ALA A 113 13.24 -11.91 -7.38
N PRO A 114 14.06 -11.13 -6.65
CA PRO A 114 13.71 -10.71 -5.30
C PRO A 114 12.38 -9.97 -5.26
N SER A 115 11.60 -10.25 -4.22
CA SER A 115 10.39 -9.49 -3.92
C SER A 115 10.73 -8.02 -3.66
N ARG A 116 9.95 -7.09 -4.21
CA ARG A 116 10.14 -5.65 -4.02
C ARG A 116 8.94 -5.08 -3.28
N ALA A 117 9.18 -4.27 -2.26
CA ALA A 117 8.17 -3.44 -1.64
C ALA A 117 7.87 -2.24 -2.53
N PHE A 118 6.59 -1.87 -2.65
CA PHE A 118 6.18 -0.68 -3.38
C PHE A 118 5.02 0.03 -2.68
N ALA A 119 4.88 1.34 -2.91
CA ALA A 119 3.73 2.13 -2.49
C ALA A 119 3.42 3.20 -3.54
N VAL A 120 2.16 3.26 -3.95
CA VAL A 120 1.62 4.27 -4.86
C VAL A 120 0.55 5.06 -4.12
N LEU A 121 0.70 6.37 -4.04
CA LEU A 121 -0.21 7.29 -3.38
C LEU A 121 -0.69 8.32 -4.40
N VAL A 122 -1.99 8.33 -4.65
CA VAL A 122 -2.66 9.36 -5.45
C VAL A 122 -3.52 10.19 -4.53
N ASN A 123 -3.19 11.48 -4.41
CA ASN A 123 -3.94 12.48 -3.67
C ASN A 123 -4.54 13.50 -4.63
N ASP A 124 -5.54 14.23 -4.15
CA ASP A 124 -6.18 15.33 -4.90
C ASP A 124 -6.64 14.92 -6.31
N ARG A 125 -7.10 13.68 -6.44
CA ARG A 125 -7.66 13.16 -7.68
C ARG A 125 -8.83 14.07 -8.13
N PRO A 126 -8.86 14.53 -9.38
CA PRO A 126 -9.99 15.29 -9.90
C PRO A 126 -11.29 14.50 -9.73
N ALA A 127 -12.35 15.16 -9.22
CA ALA A 127 -13.64 14.50 -8.98
C ALA A 127 -14.27 13.92 -10.25
N ALA A 128 -14.02 14.55 -11.40
CA ALA A 128 -14.48 14.10 -12.71
C ALA A 128 -13.76 12.84 -13.23
N GLN A 129 -12.59 12.49 -12.67
CA GLN A 129 -11.85 11.31 -13.10
C GLN A 129 -12.48 10.04 -12.53
N ALA A 130 -12.75 9.06 -13.38
CA ALA A 130 -13.29 7.77 -12.94
C ALA A 130 -12.31 7.02 -12.00
N TRP A 131 -12.84 6.39 -10.96
CA TRP A 131 -12.05 5.55 -10.05
C TRP A 131 -11.33 4.41 -10.77
N SER A 132 -11.98 3.81 -11.78
CA SER A 132 -11.40 2.75 -12.60
C SER A 132 -10.15 3.20 -13.33
N ALA A 133 -10.14 4.42 -13.90
CA ALA A 133 -8.97 4.98 -14.58
C ALA A 133 -7.79 5.19 -13.61
N THR A 134 -8.07 5.74 -12.42
CA THR A 134 -7.04 5.90 -11.37
C THR A 134 -6.51 4.55 -10.91
N SER A 135 -7.39 3.57 -10.70
CA SER A 135 -6.99 2.23 -10.30
C SER A 135 -6.13 1.54 -11.35
N ALA A 136 -6.50 1.68 -12.64
CA ALA A 136 -5.71 1.12 -13.74
C ALA A 136 -4.31 1.76 -13.84
N ALA A 137 -4.20 3.07 -13.63
CA ALA A 137 -2.90 3.76 -13.61
C ALA A 137 -2.03 3.28 -12.44
N ILE A 138 -2.60 3.11 -11.25
CA ILE A 138 -1.90 2.56 -10.08
C ILE A 138 -1.44 1.12 -10.35
N ASP A 139 -2.29 0.29 -10.98
CA ASP A 139 -1.95 -1.09 -11.33
C ASP A 139 -0.79 -1.14 -12.33
N ALA A 140 -0.79 -0.25 -13.32
CA ALA A 140 0.29 -0.14 -14.30
C ALA A 140 1.64 0.23 -13.64
N VAL A 141 1.64 1.15 -12.67
CA VAL A 141 2.84 1.51 -11.91
C VAL A 141 3.35 0.32 -11.09
N ALA A 142 2.46 -0.41 -10.41
CA ALA A 142 2.82 -1.60 -9.64
C ALA A 142 3.34 -2.74 -10.55
N ALA A 143 2.75 -2.90 -11.73
CA ALA A 143 3.21 -3.85 -12.74
C ALA A 143 4.60 -3.49 -13.28
N ALA A 144 4.87 -2.21 -13.50
CA ALA A 144 6.22 -1.75 -13.88
C ALA A 144 7.25 -2.03 -12.78
N ALA A 145 6.88 -1.87 -11.50
CA ALA A 145 7.72 -2.25 -10.36
C ALA A 145 7.98 -3.77 -10.30
N HIS A 146 7.04 -4.59 -10.78
CA HIS A 146 7.23 -6.04 -10.95
C HIS A 146 8.23 -6.36 -12.09
N GLY A 147 8.36 -5.49 -13.07
CA GLY A 147 9.24 -5.71 -14.24
C GLY A 147 8.47 -5.95 -15.53
N CYS A 148 7.18 -5.67 -15.59
CA CYS A 148 6.42 -5.68 -16.83
C CYS A 148 6.95 -4.59 -17.78
N SER A 149 7.39 -4.98 -18.94
CA SER A 149 7.67 -4.04 -20.05
C SER A 149 6.37 -3.41 -20.56
N ARG A 150 6.45 -2.15 -20.98
CA ARG A 150 5.35 -1.45 -21.66
C ARG A 150 5.08 -2.06 -23.02
#